data_1ac430f4d593f57aeca1e38e4adfd6c0
#
_entry.id   1ac430f4d593f57aeca1e38e4adfd6c0
#
_cell.length_a   1.000
_cell.length_b   1.000
_cell.length_c   1.000
_cell.angle_alpha   90.00
_cell.angle_beta   90.00
_cell.angle_gamma   90.00
#
_symmetry.space_group_name_H-M   'P 1'
#
loop_
_entity.id
_entity.type
_entity.pdbx_description
1 polymer ?
#
loop_
_entity_poly.entity_id
_entity_poly.type
_entity_poly.pdbx_seq_one_letter_code
_entity_poly.pdbx_strand_id
1 'polypeptide(L)'
;MHDYANVFQYQGKSGRVYSWTDPDNENTSGGPFYTDIFEVTTRTGPIYLASSTFIASTSMHGQSLNALRIDGEKLDQKANVIKTRSGVTNEVGITYDFFSVADRPERPVKLFLFNAAKKEFRFPVVIEDEETFLGRVTDKFITYRFNGKYFVKVK
;
A
#
# COMPACT_ATOMS: atom_id res chain seq x y z
N MET A 1 -4.49 22.93 5.77
CA MET A 1 -4.79 21.47 5.85
C MET A 1 -5.35 21.07 4.51
N HIS A 2 -4.84 20.01 3.91
CA HIS A 2 -5.33 19.54 2.62
C HIS A 2 -6.23 18.32 2.87
N ASP A 3 -7.48 18.43 2.47
CA ASP A 3 -8.41 17.32 2.50
C ASP A 3 -8.28 16.54 1.20
N TYR A 4 -8.03 15.24 1.30
CA TYR A 4 -7.94 14.35 0.16
C TYR A 4 -9.16 13.44 0.13
N ALA A 5 -9.78 13.31 -1.02
CA ALA A 5 -10.78 12.28 -1.28
C ALA A 5 -10.18 11.25 -2.24
N ASN A 6 -10.24 9.98 -1.84
CA ASN A 6 -9.84 8.88 -2.73
C ASN A 6 -11.07 8.33 -3.44
N VAL A 7 -11.00 8.30 -4.76
CA VAL A 7 -12.05 7.70 -5.60
C VAL A 7 -11.41 6.61 -6.45
N PHE A 8 -11.92 5.39 -6.32
CA PHE A 8 -11.57 4.28 -7.21
C PHE A 8 -12.61 4.13 -8.29
N GLN A 9 -12.18 4.13 -9.55
CA GLN A 9 -13.03 3.73 -10.66
C GLN A 9 -12.61 2.33 -11.10
N TYR A 10 -13.59 1.45 -11.29
CA TYR A 10 -13.34 0.08 -11.72
C TYR A 10 -14.46 -0.42 -12.63
N GLN A 11 -14.15 -1.43 -13.44
CA GLN A 11 -15.10 -2.09 -14.30
C GLN A 11 -15.49 -3.45 -13.72
N GLY A 12 -16.77 -3.66 -13.50
CA GLY A 12 -17.31 -4.94 -13.06
C GLY A 12 -17.29 -5.99 -14.18
N LYS A 13 -17.63 -7.22 -13.84
CA LYS A 13 -17.67 -8.36 -14.77
C LYS A 13 -18.64 -8.14 -15.94
N SER A 14 -19.71 -7.40 -15.73
CA SER A 14 -20.69 -7.04 -16.78
C SER A 14 -20.17 -6.01 -17.78
N GLY A 15 -19.01 -5.39 -17.53
CA GLY A 15 -18.49 -4.26 -18.26
C GLY A 15 -18.95 -2.90 -17.75
N ARG A 16 -19.84 -2.85 -16.76
CA ARG A 16 -20.29 -1.61 -16.14
C ARG A 16 -19.18 -0.96 -15.33
N VAL A 17 -19.03 0.35 -15.45
CA VAL A 17 -18.05 1.13 -14.69
C VAL A 17 -18.69 1.68 -13.43
N TYR A 18 -17.99 1.55 -12.33
CA TYR A 18 -18.36 2.04 -11.00
C TYR A 18 -17.33 3.01 -10.47
N SER A 19 -17.80 3.93 -9.64
CA SER A 19 -16.95 4.79 -8.81
C SER A 19 -17.21 4.48 -7.34
N TRP A 20 -16.15 4.27 -6.59
CA TRP A 20 -16.22 4.08 -5.15
C TRP A 20 -15.40 5.16 -4.45
N THR A 21 -16.04 5.86 -3.53
CA THR A 21 -15.39 6.89 -2.71
C THR A 21 -15.12 6.31 -1.33
N ASP A 22 -13.90 6.49 -0.84
CA ASP A 22 -13.50 6.00 0.47
C ASP A 22 -14.29 6.74 1.57
N PRO A 23 -15.15 6.05 2.33
CA PRO A 23 -15.95 6.68 3.37
C PRO A 23 -15.13 7.21 4.55
N ASP A 24 -13.94 6.65 4.77
CA ASP A 24 -13.06 7.08 5.86
C ASP A 24 -12.48 8.49 5.63
N ASN A 25 -12.56 9.00 4.41
CA ASN A 25 -12.13 10.36 4.07
C ASN A 25 -13.15 11.46 4.39
N GLU A 26 -14.41 11.12 4.68
CA GLU A 26 -15.43 12.13 4.94
C GLU A 26 -15.32 12.80 6.33
N ASN A 27 -14.57 12.19 7.27
CA ASN A 27 -14.56 12.60 8.68
C ASN A 27 -13.21 12.91 9.29
N THR A 28 -12.10 12.78 8.55
CA THR A 28 -10.76 13.01 9.12
C THR A 28 -9.92 13.90 8.22
N SER A 29 -9.65 15.08 8.68
CA SER A 29 -8.55 15.88 8.17
C SER A 29 -7.25 15.05 8.25
N GLY A 30 -6.71 14.60 7.10
CA GLY A 30 -5.44 13.90 7.02
C GLY A 30 -5.51 12.39 6.83
N GLY A 31 -6.57 11.84 6.24
CA GLY A 31 -6.63 10.44 5.83
C GLY A 31 -5.55 10.05 4.79
N PRO A 32 -5.34 8.76 4.55
CA PRO A 32 -4.38 8.30 3.56
C PRO A 32 -4.80 8.73 2.15
N PHE A 33 -3.83 9.05 1.31
CA PHE A 33 -4.03 9.27 -0.12
C PHE A 33 -3.27 8.24 -0.94
N TYR A 34 -3.90 7.73 -2.00
CA TYR A 34 -3.32 6.72 -2.87
C TYR A 34 -2.48 7.36 -3.97
N THR A 35 -1.29 6.83 -4.18
CA THR A 35 -0.31 7.33 -5.15
C THR A 35 -0.10 6.42 -6.34
N ASP A 36 -0.24 5.11 -6.14
CA ASP A 36 0.02 4.10 -7.17
C ASP A 36 -0.94 2.91 -7.03
N ILE A 37 -1.24 2.27 -8.16
CA ILE A 37 -1.92 0.99 -8.23
C ILE A 37 -1.14 0.06 -9.14
N PHE A 38 -0.82 -1.15 -8.65
CA PHE A 38 -0.12 -2.18 -9.41
C PHE A 38 -1.04 -3.37 -9.64
N GLU A 39 -1.08 -3.86 -10.87
CA GLU A 39 -1.86 -5.04 -11.23
C GLU A 39 -0.99 -6.29 -11.20
N VAL A 40 -1.50 -7.33 -10.57
CA VAL A 40 -0.90 -8.67 -10.55
C VAL A 40 -1.88 -9.65 -11.16
N THR A 41 -1.56 -10.17 -12.33
CA THR A 41 -2.37 -11.19 -13.01
C THR A 41 -2.25 -12.53 -12.29
N THR A 42 -3.41 -13.14 -11.97
CA THR A 42 -3.50 -14.46 -11.35
C THR A 42 -4.44 -15.36 -12.12
N ARG A 43 -4.46 -16.65 -11.78
CA ARG A 43 -5.39 -17.62 -12.40
C ARG A 43 -6.85 -17.33 -12.10
N THR A 44 -7.14 -16.67 -10.98
CA THR A 44 -8.51 -16.36 -10.53
C THR A 44 -8.90 -14.91 -10.78
N GLY A 45 -8.18 -14.21 -11.64
CA GLY A 45 -8.37 -12.81 -11.93
C GLY A 45 -7.28 -11.91 -11.33
N PRO A 46 -7.28 -10.63 -11.67
CA PRO A 46 -6.26 -9.71 -11.21
C PRO A 46 -6.39 -9.39 -9.72
N ILE A 47 -5.24 -9.18 -9.07
CA ILE A 47 -5.12 -8.52 -7.77
C ILE A 47 -4.56 -7.13 -8.02
N TYR A 48 -5.12 -6.12 -7.38
CA TYR A 48 -4.63 -4.75 -7.43
C TYR A 48 -3.98 -4.41 -6.09
N LEU A 49 -2.75 -3.91 -6.14
CA LEU A 49 -2.02 -3.44 -4.97
C LEU A 49 -2.01 -1.91 -5.00
N ALA A 50 -2.75 -1.30 -4.10
CA ALA A 50 -2.85 0.15 -3.99
C ALA A 50 -1.91 0.67 -2.91
N SER A 51 -0.98 1.55 -3.30
CA SER A 51 -0.05 2.20 -2.38
C SER A 51 -0.60 3.53 -1.91
N SER A 52 -0.58 3.75 -0.61
CA SER A 52 -1.05 4.98 0.03
C SER A 52 -0.01 5.60 0.94
N THR A 53 -0.14 6.90 1.14
CA THR A 53 0.66 7.69 2.09
C THR A 53 -0.27 8.34 3.10
N PHE A 54 0.15 8.35 4.35
CA PHE A 54 -0.51 9.00 5.46
C PHE A 54 0.44 9.99 6.13
N ILE A 55 -0.02 11.20 6.38
CA ILE A 55 0.75 12.28 7.02
C ILE A 55 0.07 12.62 8.34
N ALA A 56 0.62 12.17 9.46
CA ALA A 56 0.11 12.45 10.79
C ALA A 56 0.61 13.79 11.34
N SER A 57 1.86 14.12 11.03
CA SER A 57 2.49 15.37 11.44
C SER A 57 3.64 15.72 10.47
N THR A 58 4.35 16.81 10.71
CA THR A 58 5.52 17.19 9.92
C THR A 58 6.59 16.09 9.86
N SER A 59 6.77 15.34 10.95
CA SER A 59 7.77 14.28 11.04
C SER A 59 7.18 12.87 10.91
N MET A 60 5.97 12.63 11.41
CA MET A 60 5.38 11.29 11.43
C MET A 60 4.57 11.03 10.15
N HIS A 61 5.09 10.18 9.30
CA HIS A 61 4.44 9.71 8.07
C HIS A 61 4.26 8.19 8.11
N GLY A 62 3.33 7.70 7.29
CA GLY A 62 3.14 6.28 7.05
C GLY A 62 2.92 5.99 5.58
N GLN A 63 3.26 4.79 5.16
CA GLN A 63 2.89 4.24 3.85
C GLN A 63 2.38 2.83 4.00
N SER A 64 1.39 2.48 3.18
CA SER A 64 0.77 1.15 3.17
C SER A 64 0.61 0.65 1.75
N LEU A 65 0.51 -0.67 1.62
CA LEU A 65 0.10 -1.35 0.41
C LEU A 65 -1.13 -2.19 0.73
N ASN A 66 -2.25 -1.90 0.08
CA ASN A 66 -3.52 -2.59 0.27
C ASN A 66 -3.87 -3.41 -0.97
N ALA A 67 -4.26 -4.67 -0.77
CA ALA A 67 -4.70 -5.55 -1.84
C ALA A 67 -6.22 -5.48 -2.05
N LEU A 68 -6.61 -5.30 -3.31
CA LEU A 68 -7.98 -5.16 -3.78
C LEU A 68 -8.27 -6.20 -4.85
N ARG A 69 -9.54 -6.60 -4.97
CA ARG A 69 -10.05 -7.42 -6.07
C ARG A 69 -11.38 -6.87 -6.55
N ILE A 70 -11.71 -7.16 -7.81
CA ILE A 70 -13.05 -6.97 -8.34
C ILE A 70 -13.73 -8.34 -8.29
N ASP A 71 -14.79 -8.46 -7.48
CA ASP A 71 -15.60 -9.66 -7.33
C ASP A 71 -16.98 -9.42 -7.95
N GLY A 72 -17.16 -9.94 -9.17
CA GLY A 72 -18.37 -9.67 -9.96
C GLY A 72 -18.50 -8.16 -10.26
N GLU A 73 -19.47 -7.51 -9.64
CA GLU A 73 -19.74 -6.08 -9.77
C GLU A 73 -19.23 -5.26 -8.56
N LYS A 74 -18.59 -5.91 -7.58
CA LYS A 74 -18.15 -5.27 -6.33
C LYS A 74 -16.65 -5.15 -6.26
N LEU A 75 -16.18 -4.04 -5.70
CA LEU A 75 -14.80 -3.86 -5.31
C LEU A 75 -14.59 -4.45 -3.90
N ASP A 76 -13.82 -5.55 -3.83
CA ASP A 76 -13.34 -6.08 -2.56
C ASP A 76 -12.05 -5.36 -2.15
N GLN A 77 -12.13 -4.55 -1.11
CA GLN A 77 -11.03 -3.74 -0.59
C GLN A 77 -10.18 -4.48 0.44
N LYS A 78 -10.56 -5.71 0.78
CA LYS A 78 -9.91 -6.54 1.79
C LYS A 78 -9.55 -7.92 1.21
N ALA A 79 -8.87 -7.92 0.07
CA ALA A 79 -8.36 -9.14 -0.53
C ALA A 79 -7.23 -9.73 0.33
N ASN A 80 -7.53 -10.73 1.14
CA ASN A 80 -6.58 -11.36 2.05
C ASN A 80 -5.61 -12.27 1.29
N VAL A 81 -4.58 -11.68 0.72
CA VAL A 81 -3.60 -12.35 -0.16
C VAL A 81 -2.15 -12.17 0.29
N ILE A 82 -1.90 -11.49 1.40
CA ILE A 82 -0.55 -11.26 1.92
C ILE A 82 -0.36 -12.13 3.17
N LYS A 83 0.57 -13.09 3.09
CA LYS A 83 0.87 -14.00 4.19
C LYS A 83 2.01 -13.46 5.04
N THR A 84 1.67 -12.93 6.19
CA THR A 84 2.62 -12.43 7.18
C THR A 84 2.90 -13.48 8.26
N ARG A 85 3.75 -13.15 9.21
CA ARG A 85 4.05 -14.00 10.35
C ARG A 85 2.84 -14.22 11.26
N SER A 86 1.98 -13.21 11.38
CA SER A 86 0.77 -13.23 12.23
C SER A 86 -0.46 -13.79 11.53
N GLY A 87 -0.41 -14.06 10.23
CA GLY A 87 -1.54 -14.60 9.46
C GLY A 87 -1.64 -14.04 8.06
N VAL A 88 -2.82 -14.20 7.44
CA VAL A 88 -3.11 -13.67 6.11
C VAL A 88 -3.86 -12.35 6.26
N THR A 89 -3.40 -11.33 5.56
CA THR A 89 -3.95 -9.97 5.60
C THR A 89 -4.12 -9.40 4.19
N ASN A 90 -4.83 -8.31 4.10
CA ASN A 90 -4.97 -7.51 2.87
C ASN A 90 -4.03 -6.30 2.82
N GLU A 91 -3.36 -5.97 3.92
CA GLU A 91 -2.57 -4.75 4.02
C GLU A 91 -1.26 -4.99 4.76
N VAL A 92 -0.22 -4.30 4.31
CA VAL A 92 1.04 -4.13 5.04
C VAL A 92 1.42 -2.66 5.01
N GLY A 93 1.94 -2.14 6.12
CA GLY A 93 2.29 -0.74 6.24
C GLY A 93 3.51 -0.51 7.14
N ILE A 94 4.08 0.67 7.00
CA ILE A 94 5.18 1.18 7.83
C ILE A 94 4.87 2.61 8.26
N THR A 95 5.30 2.96 9.46
CA THR A 95 5.39 4.34 9.93
C THR A 95 6.85 4.72 10.07
N TYR A 96 7.18 5.97 9.81
CA TYR A 96 8.58 6.42 9.80
C TYR A 96 8.67 7.93 10.05
N ASP A 97 9.86 8.37 10.45
CA ASP A 97 10.22 9.77 10.52
C ASP A 97 10.51 10.27 9.09
N PHE A 98 9.74 11.25 8.61
CA PHE A 98 9.92 11.83 7.29
C PHE A 98 11.32 12.42 7.11
N PHE A 99 11.93 12.96 8.14
CA PHE A 99 13.29 13.53 8.05
C PHE A 99 14.35 12.48 7.74
N SER A 100 14.09 11.20 8.00
CA SER A 100 15.00 10.12 7.59
C SER A 100 15.05 9.88 6.06
N VAL A 101 14.10 10.46 5.29
CA VAL A 101 14.01 10.37 3.82
C VAL A 101 13.89 11.73 3.14
N ALA A 102 14.05 12.82 3.88
CA ALA A 102 13.83 14.19 3.38
C ALA A 102 14.82 14.61 2.29
N ASP A 103 16.01 14.00 2.25
CA ASP A 103 17.05 14.21 1.26
C ASP A 103 16.79 13.50 -0.08
N ARG A 104 15.85 12.57 -0.14
CA ARG A 104 15.49 11.91 -1.39
C ARG A 104 14.89 12.90 -2.37
N PRO A 105 15.26 12.83 -3.67
CA PRO A 105 14.80 13.81 -4.66
C PRO A 105 13.36 13.60 -5.11
N GLU A 106 12.84 12.36 -5.04
CA GLU A 106 11.49 12.05 -5.51
C GLU A 106 10.40 12.61 -4.59
N ARG A 107 9.33 13.14 -5.20
CA ARG A 107 8.12 13.58 -4.50
C ARG A 107 6.87 13.10 -5.27
N PRO A 108 5.92 12.45 -4.61
CA PRO A 108 6.02 11.96 -3.22
C PRO A 108 7.11 10.89 -3.07
N VAL A 109 7.67 10.76 -1.86
CA VAL A 109 8.60 9.67 -1.54
C VAL A 109 7.88 8.34 -1.67
N LYS A 110 8.47 7.38 -2.40
CA LYS A 110 7.88 6.05 -2.64
C LYS A 110 8.71 4.99 -1.94
N LEU A 111 8.16 4.40 -0.89
CA LEU A 111 8.83 3.36 -0.11
C LEU A 111 8.37 1.95 -0.49
N PHE A 112 7.13 1.80 -1.00
CA PHE A 112 6.65 0.56 -1.58
C PHE A 112 6.99 0.50 -3.07
N LEU A 113 7.83 -0.46 -3.44
CA LEU A 113 8.31 -0.65 -4.80
C LEU A 113 7.78 -1.98 -5.35
N PHE A 114 7.35 -1.98 -6.60
CA PHE A 114 6.76 -3.13 -7.26
C PHE A 114 7.59 -3.56 -8.49
N ASN A 115 7.80 -4.87 -8.62
CA ASN A 115 8.41 -5.50 -9.79
C ASN A 115 7.39 -6.42 -10.46
N ALA A 116 6.85 -5.97 -11.59
CA ALA A 116 5.81 -6.69 -12.33
C ALA A 116 6.30 -8.04 -12.87
N ALA A 117 7.53 -8.11 -13.39
CA ALA A 117 8.08 -9.34 -13.98
C ALA A 117 8.22 -10.46 -12.95
N LYS A 118 8.57 -10.13 -11.73
CA LYS A 118 8.73 -11.09 -10.63
C LYS A 118 7.47 -11.23 -9.78
N LYS A 119 6.46 -10.40 -9.99
CA LYS A 119 5.27 -10.28 -9.14
C LYS A 119 5.66 -10.09 -7.67
N GLU A 120 6.56 -9.15 -7.43
CA GLU A 120 7.11 -8.82 -6.11
C GLU A 120 6.81 -7.39 -5.73
N PHE A 121 6.55 -7.17 -4.46
CA PHE A 121 6.68 -5.86 -3.85
C PHE A 121 7.70 -5.89 -2.71
N ARG A 122 8.32 -4.74 -2.46
CA ARG A 122 9.26 -4.59 -1.35
C ARG A 122 9.10 -3.22 -0.69
N PHE A 123 9.44 -3.17 0.56
CA PHE A 123 9.47 -1.95 1.35
C PHE A 123 10.64 -1.98 2.33
N PRO A 124 11.16 -0.81 2.76
CA PRO A 124 12.32 -0.76 3.61
C PRO A 124 12.02 -1.23 5.04
N VAL A 125 13.04 -1.76 5.68
CA VAL A 125 13.04 -1.97 7.13
C VAL A 125 13.16 -0.62 7.81
N VAL A 126 12.29 -0.37 8.78
CA VAL A 126 12.29 0.82 9.62
C VAL A 126 12.81 0.42 11.00
N ILE A 127 13.76 1.15 11.53
CA ILE A 127 14.36 0.89 12.85
C ILE A 127 14.05 2.09 13.76
N GLU A 128 13.52 1.80 14.93
CA GLU A 128 13.39 2.77 16.02
C GLU A 128 14.68 2.73 16.86
N ASP A 129 15.25 3.88 17.09
CA ASP A 129 16.43 4.07 17.94
C ASP A 129 16.27 5.32 18.80
N GLU A 130 17.27 5.61 19.65
CA GLU A 130 17.22 6.74 20.59
C GLU A 130 17.18 8.11 19.87
N GLU A 131 17.74 8.18 18.65
CA GLU A 131 17.77 9.41 17.84
C GLU A 131 16.52 9.57 16.99
N THR A 132 15.88 8.43 16.59
CA THR A 132 14.75 8.40 15.67
C THR A 132 13.64 7.49 16.20
N PHE A 133 13.01 7.88 17.29
CA PHE A 133 11.94 7.10 17.92
C PHE A 133 10.70 6.94 17.04
N LEU A 134 10.49 7.80 16.03
CA LEU A 134 9.42 7.65 15.02
C LEU A 134 9.75 6.64 13.92
N GLY A 135 10.98 6.15 13.89
CA GLY A 135 11.43 5.17 12.93
C GLY A 135 12.30 5.73 11.81
N ARG A 136 13.51 5.22 11.69
CA ARG A 136 14.44 5.55 10.61
C ARG A 136 14.36 4.54 9.48
N VAL A 137 14.09 5.02 8.28
CA VAL A 137 14.09 4.20 7.06
C VAL A 137 15.53 3.78 6.75
N THR A 138 15.73 2.48 6.54
CA THR A 138 17.03 1.89 6.19
C THR A 138 17.11 1.49 4.72
N ASP A 139 18.29 1.09 4.26
CA ASP A 139 18.51 0.55 2.91
C ASP A 139 18.29 -0.98 2.83
N LYS A 140 17.82 -1.59 3.91
CA LYS A 140 17.41 -3.00 3.94
C LYS A 140 15.94 -3.12 3.56
N PHE A 141 15.60 -4.14 2.81
CA PHE A 141 14.24 -4.35 2.31
C PHE A 141 13.65 -5.67 2.79
N ILE A 142 12.33 -5.64 3.00
CA ILE A 142 11.49 -6.82 3.12
C ILE A 142 10.79 -6.99 1.78
N THR A 143 10.92 -8.17 1.18
CA THR A 143 10.34 -8.49 -0.13
C THR A 143 9.30 -9.58 0.00
N TYR A 144 8.18 -9.39 -0.66
CA TYR A 144 7.12 -10.38 -0.80
C TYR A 144 6.95 -10.75 -2.28
N ARG A 145 6.84 -12.04 -2.57
CA ARG A 145 6.61 -12.55 -3.92
C ARG A 145 5.31 -13.34 -3.98
N PHE A 146 4.58 -13.17 -5.07
CA PHE A 146 3.36 -13.94 -5.33
C PHE A 146 3.69 -15.37 -5.73
N ASN A 147 3.15 -16.35 -4.99
CA ASN A 147 3.41 -17.78 -5.21
C ASN A 147 2.30 -18.49 -5.99
N GLY A 148 1.34 -17.75 -6.55
CA GLY A 148 0.15 -18.26 -7.22
C GLY A 148 -1.12 -18.21 -6.36
N LYS A 149 -0.98 -18.04 -5.04
CA LYS A 149 -2.10 -17.91 -4.09
C LYS A 149 -1.93 -16.71 -3.16
N TYR A 150 -0.74 -16.54 -2.61
CA TYR A 150 -0.42 -15.48 -1.67
C TYR A 150 0.88 -14.77 -2.04
N PHE A 151 1.00 -13.52 -1.60
CA PHE A 151 2.31 -12.88 -1.45
C PHE A 151 2.98 -13.41 -0.20
N VAL A 152 4.13 -14.04 -0.35
CA VAL A 152 4.91 -14.62 0.76
C VAL A 152 6.27 -13.94 0.85
N LYS A 153 6.76 -13.80 2.09
CA LYS A 153 8.07 -13.19 2.32
C LYS A 153 9.18 -14.02 1.67
N VAL A 154 10.02 -13.36 0.91
CA VAL A 154 11.25 -13.95 0.33
C VAL A 154 12.30 -14.02 1.42
N LYS A 155 12.98 -15.16 1.52
CA LYS A 155 14.08 -15.38 2.47
C LYS A 155 15.37 -14.69 2.01
#